data_5ca4ec0c6344a4dd1b89b5e2f8a062ee
#
_entry.id   5ca4ec0c6344a4dd1b89b5e2f8a062ee
#
_cell.length_a   1.000
_cell.length_b   1.000
_cell.length_c   1.000
_cell.angle_alpha   90.00
_cell.angle_beta   90.00
_cell.angle_gamma   90.00
#
_symmetry.space_group_name_H-M   'P 1'
#
loop_
_entity.id
_entity.type
_entity.pdbx_description
1 polymer ?
#
loop_
_entity_poly.entity_id
_entity_poly.type
_entity_poly.pdbx_seq_one_letter_code
_entity_poly.pdbx_strand_id
1 'polypeptide(L)'
;TVRGIQGHVAYPDKARNPIHQAMPALAQLAAKRWDEGYESFPPTSLQISNINAGTGANNVIPGELQALFNLRYNPHWNAAQLQSECEAVLRAHGLDYAVHWHRGGEPFHTPEGALRVAARKVLATFAGGVLPEESTGGGTSDARFIAPLGAQCIEVGPVNASIHKVDEHVRVADLERLPGLYLRLMERLLVA
;
A
#
# COMPACT_ATOMS: atom_id res chain seq x y z
N THR A 1 0.95 17.69 -6.22
CA THR A 1 0.59 18.64 -7.29
C THR A 1 1.85 19.22 -7.90
N VAL A 2 1.97 19.17 -9.22
CA VAL A 2 3.03 19.85 -9.99
C VAL A 2 2.41 21.04 -10.71
N ARG A 3 3.01 22.23 -10.54
CA ARG A 3 2.51 23.48 -11.12
C ARG A 3 3.18 23.75 -12.46
N GLY A 4 2.37 24.11 -13.44
CA GLY A 4 2.77 24.58 -14.75
C GLY A 4 2.30 26.01 -15.04
N ILE A 5 2.22 26.33 -16.31
CA ILE A 5 1.60 27.55 -16.83
C ILE A 5 0.67 27.13 -17.97
N GLN A 6 -0.62 27.39 -17.80
CA GLN A 6 -1.61 27.05 -18.82
C GLN A 6 -1.42 27.89 -20.08
N GLY A 7 -1.66 27.25 -21.23
CA GLY A 7 -1.55 27.95 -22.52
C GLY A 7 -2.09 27.13 -23.69
N HIS A 8 -2.07 27.73 -24.86
CA HIS A 8 -2.48 27.06 -26.08
C HIS A 8 -1.33 26.18 -26.62
N VAL A 9 -1.60 24.96 -27.03
CA VAL A 9 -0.59 23.99 -27.51
C VAL A 9 0.24 24.50 -28.70
N ALA A 10 -0.31 25.42 -29.50
CA ALA A 10 0.41 26.05 -30.59
C ALA A 10 1.48 27.08 -30.16
N TYR A 11 1.49 27.48 -28.88
CA TYR A 11 2.43 28.47 -28.33
C TYR A 11 3.13 27.91 -27.10
N PRO A 12 3.90 26.82 -27.22
CA PRO A 12 4.50 26.14 -26.07
C PRO A 12 5.52 26.99 -25.30
N ASP A 13 6.14 27.96 -25.95
CA ASP A 13 7.04 28.95 -25.39
C ASP A 13 6.36 29.93 -24.39
N LYS A 14 5.04 30.08 -24.46
CA LYS A 14 4.23 30.87 -23.56
C LYS A 14 3.56 30.08 -22.42
N ALA A 15 3.84 28.78 -22.35
CA ALA A 15 3.27 27.86 -21.39
C ALA A 15 4.36 27.02 -20.70
N ARG A 16 4.00 26.32 -19.65
CA ARG A 16 4.87 25.33 -19.00
C ARG A 16 4.02 24.10 -18.70
N ASN A 17 4.24 23.03 -19.47
CA ASN A 17 3.43 21.82 -19.39
C ASN A 17 3.81 20.97 -18.16
N PRO A 18 2.97 20.91 -17.11
CA PRO A 18 3.28 20.15 -15.91
C PRO A 18 3.27 18.64 -16.15
N ILE A 19 2.57 18.17 -17.20
CA ILE A 19 2.60 16.74 -17.57
C ILE A 19 4.01 16.38 -18.04
N HIS A 20 4.58 17.13 -18.98
CA HIS A 20 5.91 16.87 -19.50
C HIS A 20 6.99 17.01 -18.42
N GLN A 21 6.83 17.96 -17.50
CA GLN A 21 7.78 18.16 -16.40
C GLN A 21 7.71 17.02 -15.35
N ALA A 22 6.51 16.54 -15.02
CA ALA A 22 6.31 15.51 -14.00
C ALA A 22 6.72 14.11 -14.48
N MET A 23 6.53 13.78 -15.76
CA MET A 23 6.72 12.43 -16.28
C MET A 23 8.08 11.80 -15.94
N PRO A 24 9.25 12.48 -16.12
CA PRO A 24 10.54 11.87 -15.78
C PRO A 24 10.68 11.55 -14.30
N ALA A 25 10.23 12.45 -13.41
CA ALA A 25 10.28 12.24 -11.97
C ALA A 25 9.35 11.10 -11.52
N LEU A 26 8.12 11.06 -12.05
CA LEU A 26 7.17 9.99 -11.77
C LEU A 26 7.66 8.64 -12.28
N ALA A 27 8.26 8.60 -13.47
CA ALA A 27 8.88 7.38 -14.01
C ALA A 27 10.04 6.90 -13.15
N GLN A 28 10.90 7.80 -12.68
CA GLN A 28 12.00 7.47 -11.78
C GLN A 28 11.48 6.91 -10.45
N LEU A 29 10.45 7.51 -9.85
CA LEU A 29 9.83 7.01 -8.62
C LEU A 29 9.19 5.64 -8.80
N ALA A 30 8.48 5.43 -9.90
CA ALA A 30 7.83 4.16 -10.22
C ALA A 30 8.82 3.02 -10.49
N ALA A 31 9.97 3.34 -11.07
CA ALA A 31 11.03 2.38 -11.38
C ALA A 31 12.03 2.17 -10.23
N LYS A 32 11.96 2.98 -9.17
CA LYS A 32 12.93 2.92 -8.08
C LYS A 32 12.81 1.59 -7.33
N ARG A 33 13.92 0.87 -7.24
CA ARG A 33 14.08 -0.26 -6.32
C ARG A 33 14.45 0.29 -4.95
N TRP A 34 13.55 0.14 -3.99
CA TRP A 34 13.67 0.73 -2.67
C TRP A 34 14.56 -0.10 -1.74
N ASP A 35 14.36 -1.42 -1.75
CA ASP A 35 15.13 -2.43 -0.99
C ASP A 35 14.85 -3.84 -1.53
N GLU A 36 15.44 -4.85 -0.88
CA GLU A 36 15.30 -6.26 -1.24
C GLU A 36 14.27 -7.00 -0.34
N GLY A 37 13.57 -6.28 0.52
CA GLY A 37 12.76 -6.85 1.59
C GLY A 37 13.49 -6.81 2.93
N TYR A 38 12.78 -7.17 3.99
CA TYR A 38 13.31 -7.16 5.35
C TYR A 38 12.69 -8.31 6.16
N GLU A 39 13.50 -9.31 6.51
CA GLU A 39 13.01 -10.51 7.23
C GLU A 39 11.76 -11.11 6.57
N SER A 40 10.62 -11.06 7.28
CA SER A 40 9.32 -11.55 6.79
C SER A 40 8.56 -10.56 5.90
N PHE A 41 9.14 -9.38 5.62
CA PHE A 41 8.48 -8.34 4.84
C PHE A 41 8.90 -8.38 3.37
N PRO A 42 7.96 -8.15 2.44
CA PRO A 42 8.30 -7.94 1.04
C PRO A 42 9.11 -6.65 0.84
N PRO A 43 9.75 -6.50 -0.34
CA PRO A 43 10.38 -5.23 -0.71
C PRO A 43 9.41 -4.06 -0.65
N THR A 44 9.93 -2.91 -0.23
CA THR A 44 9.19 -1.65 -0.27
C THR A 44 8.84 -1.30 -1.71
N SER A 45 7.62 -0.85 -1.93
CA SER A 45 7.11 -0.50 -3.25
C SER A 45 6.38 0.83 -3.26
N LEU A 46 6.43 1.52 -4.40
CA LEU A 46 5.65 2.71 -4.69
C LEU A 46 4.72 2.43 -5.86
N GLN A 47 3.44 2.76 -5.71
CA GLN A 47 2.46 2.67 -6.78
C GLN A 47 1.79 4.03 -6.99
N ILE A 48 1.81 4.53 -8.22
CA ILE A 48 1.04 5.69 -8.62
C ILE A 48 -0.37 5.19 -8.95
N SER A 49 -1.36 5.62 -8.17
CA SER A 49 -2.73 5.15 -8.30
C SER A 49 -3.62 6.10 -9.11
N ASN A 50 -3.28 7.38 -9.17
CA ASN A 50 -4.03 8.37 -9.93
C ASN A 50 -3.11 9.42 -10.53
N ILE A 51 -3.43 9.85 -11.75
CA ILE A 51 -2.86 11.03 -12.39
C ILE A 51 -4.01 11.80 -13.02
N ASN A 52 -4.17 13.06 -12.64
CA ASN A 52 -5.19 13.96 -13.15
C ASN A 52 -4.55 15.24 -13.66
N ALA A 53 -4.87 15.62 -14.89
CA ALA A 53 -4.42 16.87 -15.51
C ALA A 53 -5.36 17.26 -16.65
N GLY A 54 -5.39 18.57 -16.95
CA GLY A 54 -6.12 19.09 -18.10
C GLY A 54 -7.63 19.23 -17.89
N THR A 55 -8.26 19.81 -18.91
CA THR A 55 -9.69 20.15 -18.95
C THR A 55 -10.46 19.25 -19.91
N GLY A 56 -9.80 18.30 -20.58
CA GLY A 56 -10.37 17.51 -21.67
C GLY A 56 -10.24 18.17 -23.06
N ALA A 57 -9.82 19.44 -23.15
CA ALA A 57 -9.58 20.10 -24.42
C ALA A 57 -8.20 19.70 -24.98
N ASN A 58 -8.15 19.31 -26.25
CA ASN A 58 -6.93 18.83 -26.89
C ASN A 58 -5.94 19.93 -27.29
N ASN A 59 -6.36 21.19 -27.25
CA ASN A 59 -5.57 22.36 -27.61
C ASN A 59 -5.11 23.21 -26.43
N VAL A 60 -5.28 22.71 -25.19
CA VAL A 60 -4.91 23.41 -23.94
C VAL A 60 -3.83 22.66 -23.21
N ILE A 61 -2.70 23.30 -22.94
CA ILE A 61 -1.69 22.85 -21.98
C ILE A 61 -2.24 23.16 -20.59
N PRO A 62 -2.34 22.18 -19.65
CA PRO A 62 -2.89 22.44 -18.33
C PRO A 62 -1.98 23.30 -17.44
N GLY A 63 -2.57 23.93 -16.43
CA GLY A 63 -1.83 24.70 -15.42
C GLY A 63 -1.28 23.87 -14.27
N GLU A 64 -1.81 22.67 -14.07
CA GLU A 64 -1.35 21.76 -13.01
C GLU A 64 -1.53 20.28 -13.38
N LEU A 65 -0.77 19.43 -12.71
CA LEU A 65 -0.95 17.98 -12.68
C LEU A 65 -1.01 17.53 -11.21
N GLN A 66 -1.98 16.67 -10.90
CA GLN A 66 -2.08 15.99 -9.61
C GLN A 66 -1.76 14.51 -9.78
N ALA A 67 -0.82 14.00 -9.01
CA ALA A 67 -0.52 12.57 -8.91
C ALA A 67 -0.75 12.10 -7.48
N LEU A 68 -1.47 10.99 -7.33
CA LEU A 68 -1.61 10.28 -6.07
C LEU A 68 -0.79 9.00 -6.13
N PHE A 69 0.07 8.80 -5.14
CA PHE A 69 0.85 7.57 -5.03
C PHE A 69 0.83 7.04 -3.59
N ASN A 70 1.08 5.76 -3.45
CA ASN A 70 1.12 5.05 -2.18
C ASN A 70 2.41 4.27 -2.05
N LEU A 71 2.99 4.28 -0.86
CA LEU A 71 4.16 3.50 -0.49
C LEU A 71 3.73 2.39 0.47
N ARG A 72 4.14 1.15 0.15
CA ARG A 72 4.09 0.01 1.06
C ARG A 72 5.51 -0.31 1.45
N TYR A 73 5.82 -0.25 2.73
CA TYR A 73 7.20 -0.32 3.20
C TYR A 73 7.37 -1.26 4.39
N ASN A 74 8.58 -1.74 4.55
CA ASN A 74 9.02 -2.61 5.62
C ASN A 74 9.84 -1.82 6.67
N PRO A 75 10.22 -2.42 7.81
CA PRO A 75 10.96 -1.74 8.89
C PRO A 75 12.37 -1.24 8.53
N HIS A 76 12.86 -1.52 7.31
CA HIS A 76 14.11 -0.92 6.81
C HIS A 76 13.97 0.61 6.65
N TRP A 77 12.75 1.08 6.42
CA TRP A 77 12.40 2.47 6.21
C TRP A 77 11.50 3.01 7.31
N ASN A 78 11.56 4.31 7.51
CA ASN A 78 10.52 5.06 8.21
C ASN A 78 9.88 6.11 7.29
N ALA A 79 8.74 6.64 7.69
CA ALA A 79 7.99 7.58 6.86
C ALA A 79 8.81 8.82 6.47
N ALA A 80 9.62 9.36 7.38
CA ALA A 80 10.43 10.56 7.10
C ALA A 80 11.52 10.31 6.04
N GLN A 81 12.16 9.14 6.09
CA GLN A 81 13.15 8.75 5.09
C GLN A 81 12.51 8.61 3.71
N LEU A 82 11.36 7.91 3.61
CA LEU A 82 10.64 7.73 2.35
C LEU A 82 10.16 9.06 1.76
N GLN A 83 9.66 9.96 2.60
CA GLN A 83 9.28 11.31 2.19
C GLN A 83 10.49 12.07 1.63
N SER A 84 11.61 12.05 2.35
CA SER A 84 12.85 12.71 1.93
C SER A 84 13.36 12.17 0.59
N GLU A 85 13.35 10.87 0.39
CA GLU A 85 13.74 10.20 -0.85
C GLU A 85 12.83 10.57 -2.03
N CYS A 86 11.51 10.56 -1.84
CA CYS A 86 10.57 10.99 -2.87
C CYS A 86 10.78 12.45 -3.24
N GLU A 87 10.89 13.32 -2.25
CA GLU A 87 11.09 14.75 -2.49
C GLU A 87 12.45 15.07 -3.09
N ALA A 88 13.48 14.27 -2.78
CA ALA A 88 14.79 14.41 -3.43
C ALA A 88 14.69 14.19 -4.95
N VAL A 89 13.92 13.18 -5.38
CA VAL A 89 13.64 12.94 -6.80
C VAL A 89 12.91 14.14 -7.41
N LEU A 90 11.84 14.62 -6.77
CA LEU A 90 11.07 15.76 -7.29
C LEU A 90 11.93 17.02 -7.43
N ARG A 91 12.77 17.30 -6.43
CA ARG A 91 13.73 18.43 -6.47
C ARG A 91 14.80 18.28 -7.55
N ALA A 92 15.34 17.07 -7.73
CA ALA A 92 16.35 16.79 -8.75
C ALA A 92 15.87 17.06 -10.17
N HIS A 93 14.57 16.91 -10.42
CA HIS A 93 13.91 17.25 -11.69
C HIS A 93 13.47 18.71 -11.79
N GLY A 94 13.78 19.55 -10.80
CA GLY A 94 13.49 20.99 -10.83
C GLY A 94 12.01 21.33 -10.86
N LEU A 95 11.16 20.47 -10.30
CA LEU A 95 9.70 20.65 -10.31
C LEU A 95 9.27 21.79 -9.36
N ASP A 96 8.31 22.58 -9.81
CA ASP A 96 7.50 23.43 -8.93
C ASP A 96 6.34 22.58 -8.40
N TYR A 97 6.46 22.12 -7.16
CA TYR A 97 5.51 21.16 -6.59
C TYR A 97 5.05 21.51 -5.19
N ALA A 98 3.90 20.95 -4.83
CA ALA A 98 3.45 20.81 -3.46
C ALA A 98 3.11 19.34 -3.20
N VAL A 99 3.54 18.81 -2.05
CA VAL A 99 3.20 17.45 -1.63
C VAL A 99 2.49 17.48 -0.27
N HIS A 100 1.45 16.65 -0.16
CA HIS A 100 0.75 16.40 1.10
C HIS A 100 0.95 14.93 1.47
N TRP A 101 1.52 14.69 2.64
CA TRP A 101 1.79 13.36 3.15
C TRP A 101 0.69 12.91 4.10
N HIS A 102 0.15 11.73 3.83
CA HIS A 102 -0.76 11.03 4.75
C HIS A 102 -0.09 9.75 5.23
N ARG A 103 0.02 9.59 6.56
CA ARG A 103 0.59 8.40 7.17
C ARG A 103 -0.54 7.45 7.56
N GLY A 104 -0.67 6.34 6.84
CA GLY A 104 -1.68 5.31 7.10
C GLY A 104 -1.37 4.42 8.31
N GLY A 105 -0.09 4.11 8.53
CA GLY A 105 0.39 3.26 9.64
C GLY A 105 1.86 2.92 9.48
N GLU A 106 2.42 2.32 10.54
CA GLU A 106 3.76 1.72 10.52
C GLU A 106 3.67 0.22 10.24
N PRO A 107 4.68 -0.36 9.60
CA PRO A 107 4.77 -1.81 9.49
C PRO A 107 4.91 -2.43 10.89
N PHE A 108 4.25 -3.55 11.11
CA PHE A 108 4.39 -4.33 12.33
C PHE A 108 4.53 -5.81 12.00
N HIS A 109 5.19 -6.53 12.87
CA HIS A 109 5.35 -7.98 12.82
C HIS A 109 4.94 -8.59 14.14
N THR A 110 4.08 -9.59 14.09
CA THR A 110 3.72 -10.38 15.27
C THR A 110 4.75 -11.48 15.47
N PRO A 111 5.54 -11.46 16.55
CA PRO A 111 6.55 -12.48 16.80
C PRO A 111 5.90 -13.84 17.10
N GLU A 112 6.71 -14.89 17.12
CA GLU A 112 6.25 -16.22 17.54
C GLU A 112 5.66 -16.13 18.96
N GLY A 113 4.51 -16.79 19.17
CA GLY A 113 3.82 -16.76 20.46
C GLY A 113 2.50 -17.53 20.44
N ALA A 114 1.76 -17.43 21.54
CA ALA A 114 0.55 -18.23 21.76
C ALA A 114 -0.47 -18.08 20.63
N LEU A 115 -0.69 -16.84 20.16
CA LEU A 115 -1.65 -16.56 19.09
C LEU A 115 -1.25 -17.22 17.78
N ARG A 116 0.01 -17.10 17.32
CA ARG A 116 0.48 -17.72 16.08
C ARG A 116 0.44 -19.24 16.15
N VAL A 117 0.88 -19.82 17.28
CA VAL A 117 0.83 -21.29 17.50
C VAL A 117 -0.61 -21.79 17.45
N ALA A 118 -1.54 -21.11 18.13
CA ALA A 118 -2.95 -21.47 18.11
C ALA A 118 -3.55 -21.36 16.70
N ALA A 119 -3.26 -20.25 16.01
CA ALA A 119 -3.74 -20.01 14.64
C ALA A 119 -3.28 -21.10 13.68
N ARG A 120 -2.00 -21.46 13.65
CA ARG A 120 -1.48 -22.54 12.78
C ARG A 120 -2.24 -23.85 13.01
N LYS A 121 -2.43 -24.25 14.26
CA LYS A 121 -3.13 -25.49 14.61
C LYS A 121 -4.59 -25.48 14.15
N VAL A 122 -5.29 -24.38 14.37
CA VAL A 122 -6.68 -24.25 14.00
C VAL A 122 -6.81 -24.18 12.46
N LEU A 123 -6.03 -23.34 11.81
CA LEU A 123 -6.08 -23.16 10.35
C LEU A 123 -5.71 -24.44 9.61
N ALA A 124 -4.71 -25.21 10.07
CA ALA A 124 -4.38 -26.49 9.49
C ALA A 124 -5.58 -27.45 9.48
N THR A 125 -6.35 -27.48 10.57
CA THR A 125 -7.57 -28.31 10.66
C THR A 125 -8.62 -27.87 9.62
N PHE A 126 -8.82 -26.57 9.45
CA PHE A 126 -9.78 -26.02 8.48
C PHE A 126 -9.31 -26.15 7.03
N ALA A 127 -8.00 -26.22 6.79
CA ALA A 127 -7.37 -26.35 5.48
C ALA A 127 -7.05 -27.81 5.09
N GLY A 128 -7.63 -28.79 5.79
CA GLY A 128 -7.41 -30.21 5.47
C GLY A 128 -5.98 -30.71 5.76
N GLY A 129 -5.31 -30.13 6.76
CA GLY A 129 -3.95 -30.49 7.18
C GLY A 129 -2.84 -29.64 6.52
N VAL A 130 -3.17 -28.77 5.59
CA VAL A 130 -2.21 -27.85 4.96
C VAL A 130 -2.00 -26.64 5.86
N LEU A 131 -0.73 -26.29 6.12
CA LEU A 131 -0.42 -25.06 6.85
C LEU A 131 -0.60 -23.86 5.90
N PRO A 132 -1.31 -22.80 6.35
CA PRO A 132 -1.41 -21.58 5.58
C PRO A 132 -0.06 -20.88 5.52
N GLU A 133 0.16 -20.14 4.44
CA GLU A 133 1.29 -19.23 4.34
C GLU A 133 1.11 -18.08 5.36
N GLU A 134 2.19 -17.78 6.08
CA GLU A 134 2.25 -16.61 6.95
C GLU A 134 2.98 -15.49 6.23
N SER A 135 2.36 -14.34 6.14
CA SER A 135 2.87 -13.19 5.40
C SER A 135 2.63 -11.89 6.16
N THR A 136 3.52 -10.93 5.99
CA THR A 136 3.32 -9.54 6.42
C THR A 136 2.87 -8.66 5.26
N GLY A 137 2.65 -9.24 4.09
CA GLY A 137 2.09 -8.58 2.92
C GLY A 137 0.60 -8.32 3.06
N GLY A 138 0.07 -7.48 2.19
CA GLY A 138 -1.37 -7.23 2.10
C GLY A 138 -1.80 -5.80 2.40
N GLY A 139 -3.10 -5.63 2.61
CA GLY A 139 -3.73 -4.33 2.90
C GLY A 139 -3.37 -3.83 4.30
N THR A 140 -3.61 -2.55 4.54
CA THR A 140 -3.49 -1.97 5.87
C THR A 140 -4.68 -2.40 6.73
N SER A 141 -4.41 -2.94 7.92
CA SER A 141 -5.44 -3.38 8.85
C SER A 141 -5.55 -2.48 10.08
N ASP A 142 -6.64 -2.65 10.84
CA ASP A 142 -6.82 -1.97 12.12
C ASP A 142 -5.90 -2.52 13.21
N ALA A 143 -5.25 -3.64 12.98
CA ALA A 143 -4.18 -4.15 13.83
C ALA A 143 -3.03 -3.14 14.01
N ARG A 144 -2.83 -2.21 13.05
CA ARG A 144 -1.87 -1.09 13.16
C ARG A 144 -2.07 -0.21 14.41
N PHE A 145 -3.27 -0.17 14.96
CA PHE A 145 -3.57 0.60 16.18
C PHE A 145 -3.33 -0.20 17.45
N ILE A 146 -3.36 -1.53 17.36
CA ILE A 146 -3.30 -2.46 18.50
C ILE A 146 -1.91 -3.05 18.67
N ALA A 147 -1.23 -3.39 17.58
CA ALA A 147 0.11 -3.95 17.61
C ALA A 147 1.13 -3.07 18.37
N PRO A 148 1.14 -1.72 18.24
CA PRO A 148 2.04 -0.86 19.01
C PRO A 148 1.82 -0.91 20.53
N LEU A 149 0.68 -1.41 21.00
CA LEU A 149 0.38 -1.61 22.42
C LEU A 149 0.99 -2.91 22.97
N GLY A 150 1.74 -3.66 22.14
CA GLY A 150 2.37 -4.93 22.55
C GLY A 150 1.49 -6.16 22.38
N ALA A 151 0.31 -6.03 21.79
CA ALA A 151 -0.56 -7.18 21.51
C ALA A 151 -0.05 -7.98 20.29
N GLN A 152 -0.19 -9.30 20.34
CA GLN A 152 -0.05 -10.14 19.17
C GLN A 152 -1.27 -9.94 18.25
N CYS A 153 -1.05 -9.68 16.99
CA CYS A 153 -2.11 -9.46 16.01
C CYS A 153 -1.90 -10.38 14.81
N ILE A 154 -2.96 -11.03 14.37
CA ILE A 154 -3.00 -11.76 13.09
C ILE A 154 -4.27 -11.40 12.33
N GLU A 155 -4.20 -11.44 11.01
CA GLU A 155 -5.35 -11.32 10.14
C GLU A 155 -5.67 -12.67 9.55
N VAL A 156 -6.91 -13.07 9.69
CA VAL A 156 -7.46 -14.30 9.11
C VAL A 156 -8.85 -13.98 8.58
N GLY A 157 -9.07 -14.27 7.31
CA GLY A 157 -10.33 -13.97 6.67
C GLY A 157 -10.58 -14.85 5.44
N PRO A 158 -11.58 -14.49 4.63
CA PRO A 158 -11.83 -15.17 3.37
C PRO A 158 -10.68 -14.97 2.38
N VAL A 159 -10.63 -15.85 1.38
CA VAL A 159 -9.65 -15.73 0.29
C VAL A 159 -9.85 -14.40 -0.45
N ASN A 160 -8.79 -13.62 -0.57
CA ASN A 160 -8.83 -12.26 -1.13
C ASN A 160 -8.44 -12.19 -2.63
N ALA A 161 -8.61 -13.27 -3.38
CA ALA A 161 -8.16 -13.38 -4.77
C ALA A 161 -8.72 -12.31 -5.73
N SER A 162 -9.88 -11.74 -5.40
CA SER A 162 -10.55 -10.71 -6.19
C SER A 162 -10.55 -9.33 -5.52
N ILE A 163 -9.79 -9.12 -4.44
CA ILE A 163 -9.76 -7.83 -3.72
C ILE A 163 -9.46 -6.66 -4.67
N HIS A 164 -10.30 -5.63 -4.63
CA HIS A 164 -10.25 -4.43 -5.47
C HIS A 164 -10.32 -4.67 -6.98
N LYS A 165 -10.74 -5.88 -7.41
CA LYS A 165 -11.02 -6.16 -8.82
C LYS A 165 -12.48 -5.86 -9.17
N VAL A 166 -12.75 -5.69 -10.45
CA VAL A 166 -14.13 -5.69 -10.96
C VAL A 166 -14.76 -7.03 -10.59
N ASP A 167 -16.01 -7.01 -10.14
CA ASP A 167 -16.76 -8.19 -9.62
C ASP A 167 -16.06 -8.82 -8.39
N GLU A 168 -15.57 -8.02 -7.47
CA GLU A 168 -15.01 -8.47 -6.20
C GLU A 168 -16.00 -9.38 -5.47
N HIS A 169 -15.57 -10.57 -5.12
CA HIS A 169 -16.43 -11.59 -4.52
C HIS A 169 -15.66 -12.53 -3.59
N VAL A 170 -16.41 -13.22 -2.74
CA VAL A 170 -15.95 -14.36 -1.94
C VAL A 170 -16.93 -15.51 -2.06
N ARG A 171 -16.45 -16.72 -1.84
CA ARG A 171 -17.35 -17.89 -1.81
C ARG A 171 -18.13 -17.91 -0.51
N VAL A 172 -19.45 -18.13 -0.60
CA VAL A 172 -20.35 -18.24 0.58
C VAL A 172 -19.83 -19.31 1.55
N ALA A 173 -19.44 -20.47 1.04
CA ALA A 173 -18.89 -21.56 1.87
C ALA A 173 -17.64 -21.15 2.68
N ASP A 174 -16.83 -20.22 2.20
CA ASP A 174 -15.69 -19.72 2.96
C ASP A 174 -16.17 -18.81 4.12
N LEU A 175 -17.18 -17.98 3.89
CA LEU A 175 -17.78 -17.14 4.94
C LEU A 175 -18.44 -17.98 6.04
N GLU A 176 -19.20 -19.03 5.65
CA GLU A 176 -19.88 -19.92 6.59
C GLU A 176 -18.93 -20.68 7.53
N ARG A 177 -17.67 -20.87 7.10
CA ARG A 177 -16.64 -21.54 7.92
C ARG A 177 -15.95 -20.62 8.93
N LEU A 178 -15.90 -19.31 8.69
CA LEU A 178 -15.18 -18.37 9.54
C LEU A 178 -15.65 -18.33 10.99
N PRO A 179 -16.95 -18.31 11.32
CA PRO A 179 -17.40 -18.34 12.72
C PRO A 179 -16.85 -19.53 13.51
N GLY A 180 -16.86 -20.73 12.89
CA GLY A 180 -16.31 -21.93 13.50
C GLY A 180 -14.79 -21.84 13.70
N LEU A 181 -14.08 -21.26 12.76
CA LEU A 181 -12.63 -21.02 12.87
C LEU A 181 -12.31 -20.08 14.03
N TYR A 182 -12.99 -18.93 14.11
CA TYR A 182 -12.78 -17.98 15.20
C TYR A 182 -13.15 -18.55 16.56
N LEU A 183 -14.26 -19.31 16.66
CA LEU A 183 -14.64 -19.97 17.89
C LEU A 183 -13.54 -20.93 18.38
N ARG A 184 -13.00 -21.78 17.50
CA ARG A 184 -11.92 -22.70 17.85
C ARG A 184 -10.64 -21.98 18.25
N LEU A 185 -10.36 -20.84 17.63
CA LEU A 185 -9.20 -20.03 18.00
C LEU A 185 -9.37 -19.43 19.41
N MET A 186 -10.54 -18.87 19.70
CA MET A 186 -10.87 -18.34 21.03
C MET A 186 -10.84 -19.44 22.11
N GLU A 187 -11.45 -20.58 21.87
CA GLU A 187 -11.41 -21.73 22.80
C GLU A 187 -9.98 -22.11 23.15
N ARG A 188 -9.10 -22.16 22.13
CA ARG A 188 -7.70 -22.56 22.32
C ARG A 188 -6.84 -21.53 23.05
N LEU A 189 -7.22 -20.27 23.02
CA LEU A 189 -6.48 -19.18 23.65
C LEU A 189 -6.99 -18.81 25.03
N LEU A 190 -8.31 -18.97 25.27
CA LEU A 190 -8.98 -18.44 26.44
C LEU A 190 -9.46 -19.54 27.42
N VAL A 191 -9.62 -20.76 26.90
CA VAL A 191 -10.06 -21.90 27.70
C VAL A 191 -8.87 -22.86 27.79
N ALA A 192 -8.02 -22.67 28.82
CA ALA A 192 -6.91 -23.56 29.15
C ALA A 192 -7.34 -24.62 30.14
#